data_aed7b71edb2877dc5f10157caed77015
#
_entry.id   aed7b71edb2877dc5f10157caed77015
#
_cell.length_a   1.000
_cell.length_b   1.000
_cell.length_c   1.000
_cell.angle_alpha   90.00
_cell.angle_beta   90.00
_cell.angle_gamma   90.00
#
_symmetry.space_group_name_H-M   'P 1'
#
loop_
_entity.id
_entity.type
_entity.pdbx_description
1 polymer ?
#
loop_
_entity_poly.entity_id
_entity_poly.type
_entity_poly.pdbx_seq_one_letter_code
_entity_poly.pdbx_strand_id
1 'polypeptide(L)'
;EISACLVGSEMCIRDRISVMDFSIRFCLNLTGRKDFHESLRLTHITFGILIALVIYAIGKGFYQNQRQHLKHNLYHNLGILCLCFGVLLDILLLWFGSAPETSFFTRIGVLMFLIMEAVQVTLRLMTNYQEGVRMQLLSRLAYRDGLTDLLNRTSYMEELKRLDASHNFHVLLALYDVNSLKYVNDTYGHQSGDEMIRRVADTLSAHLGSLGKCYRIGGDEFVFLSTVSDSEKEFLKLQRDFEASLGTLKLPDGSEHPITVAMGYSVLTHTMPRSMDDMVREADAKMYEAKRRMKTEN
;
A
#
# COMPACT_ATOMS: atom_id res chain seq x y z
N GLU A 1 -2.97 15.87 15.73
CA GLU A 1 -3.24 15.13 17.00
C GLU A 1 -4.23 15.86 17.92
N ILE A 2 -4.16 17.18 18.07
CA ILE A 2 -5.09 17.95 18.94
C ILE A 2 -6.53 17.95 18.38
N SER A 3 -6.72 17.94 17.07
CA SER A 3 -8.04 17.91 16.41
C SER A 3 -8.76 16.55 16.59
N ALA A 4 -8.03 15.44 16.59
CA ALA A 4 -8.60 14.10 16.80
C ALA A 4 -9.06 13.88 18.25
N CYS A 5 -8.39 14.51 19.23
CA CYS A 5 -8.75 14.44 20.63
C CYS A 5 -10.05 15.23 20.95
N LEU A 6 -10.26 16.36 20.28
CA LEU A 6 -11.47 17.18 20.44
C LEU A 6 -12.72 16.50 19.84
N VAL A 7 -12.60 15.86 18.68
CA VAL A 7 -13.71 15.09 18.06
C VAL A 7 -14.09 13.88 18.91
N GLY A 8 -13.13 13.20 19.50
CA GLY A 8 -13.37 12.08 20.42
C GLY A 8 -14.06 12.50 21.73
N SER A 9 -13.75 13.67 22.27
CA SER A 9 -14.35 14.17 23.52
C SER A 9 -15.81 14.64 23.30
N GLU A 10 -16.12 15.29 22.17
CA GLU A 10 -17.49 15.73 21.86
C GLU A 10 -18.42 14.54 21.60
N MET A 11 -17.94 13.47 20.95
CA MET A 11 -18.71 12.24 20.74
C MET A 11 -18.99 11.52 22.07
N CYS A 12 -18.04 11.46 22.96
CA CYS A 12 -18.18 10.81 24.27
C CYS A 12 -19.15 11.57 25.21
N ILE A 13 -19.19 12.91 25.16
CA ILE A 13 -20.10 13.74 25.95
C ILE A 13 -21.54 13.56 25.44
N ARG A 14 -21.77 13.53 24.12
CA ARG A 14 -23.07 13.34 23.51
C ARG A 14 -23.69 11.98 23.87
N ASP A 15 -22.87 10.91 23.81
CA ASP A 15 -23.34 9.55 24.12
C ASP A 15 -23.66 9.40 25.61
N ARG A 16 -22.89 10.03 26.51
CA ARG A 16 -23.17 10.05 27.94
C ARG A 16 -24.46 10.80 28.30
N ILE A 17 -24.72 11.94 27.65
CA ILE A 17 -25.96 12.72 27.85
C ILE A 17 -27.17 11.90 27.41
N SER A 18 -27.12 11.23 26.25
CA SER A 18 -28.21 10.40 25.73
C SER A 18 -28.51 9.20 26.63
N VAL A 19 -27.49 8.50 27.11
CA VAL A 19 -27.63 7.35 28.02
C VAL A 19 -28.17 7.81 29.39
N MET A 20 -27.69 8.95 29.90
CA MET A 20 -28.15 9.48 31.19
C MET A 20 -29.62 9.93 31.12
N ASP A 21 -30.05 10.61 30.06
CA ASP A 21 -31.43 11.02 29.83
C ASP A 21 -32.36 9.81 29.70
N PHE A 22 -31.97 8.79 28.93
CA PHE A 22 -32.72 7.53 28.84
C PHE A 22 -32.85 6.81 30.20
N SER A 23 -31.75 6.72 30.95
CA SER A 23 -31.71 6.07 32.25
C SER A 23 -32.57 6.78 33.29
N ILE A 24 -32.52 8.12 33.34
CA ILE A 24 -33.37 8.95 34.26
C ILE A 24 -34.84 8.74 33.93
N ARG A 25 -35.24 8.71 32.67
CA ARG A 25 -36.66 8.52 32.27
C ARG A 25 -37.13 7.13 32.52
N PHE A 26 -36.29 6.12 32.25
CA PHE A 26 -36.61 4.72 32.57
C PHE A 26 -36.86 4.55 34.06
N CYS A 27 -36.03 5.15 34.92
CA CYS A 27 -36.24 5.14 36.41
C CYS A 27 -37.47 5.92 36.84
N LEU A 28 -37.79 7.06 36.21
CA LEU A 28 -39.01 7.84 36.52
C LEU A 28 -40.29 7.12 36.14
N ASN A 29 -40.29 6.37 35.05
CA ASN A 29 -41.42 5.50 34.64
C ASN A 29 -41.61 4.31 35.57
N LEU A 30 -40.53 3.63 35.99
CA LEU A 30 -40.55 2.50 36.90
C LEU A 30 -41.05 2.92 38.33
N THR A 31 -40.82 4.15 38.71
CA THR A 31 -41.25 4.66 40.04
C THR A 31 -42.67 5.24 40.05
N GLY A 32 -43.40 5.23 38.91
CA GLY A 32 -44.75 5.75 38.82
C GLY A 32 -44.92 7.24 39.11
N ARG A 33 -43.82 8.01 39.15
CA ARG A 33 -43.80 9.42 39.54
C ARG A 33 -44.24 10.39 38.46
N LYS A 34 -44.36 9.97 37.18
CA LYS A 34 -44.84 10.81 36.07
C LYS A 34 -45.67 10.00 35.10
N ASP A 35 -46.77 10.61 34.61
CA ASP A 35 -47.58 10.03 33.52
C ASP A 35 -46.78 9.91 32.22
N PHE A 36 -47.04 8.83 31.48
CA PHE A 36 -46.40 8.51 30.21
C PHE A 36 -46.47 9.70 29.21
N HIS A 37 -47.61 10.41 29.17
CA HIS A 37 -47.81 11.57 28.30
C HIS A 37 -46.91 12.77 28.63
N GLU A 38 -46.62 13.04 29.88
CA GLU A 38 -45.68 14.14 30.26
C GLU A 38 -44.24 13.77 29.94
N SER A 39 -43.88 12.51 30.13
CA SER A 39 -42.61 11.95 29.71
C SER A 39 -42.39 12.05 28.21
N LEU A 40 -43.46 11.82 27.40
CA LEU A 40 -43.40 11.90 25.93
C LEU A 40 -43.10 13.31 25.42
N ARG A 41 -43.75 14.35 25.99
CA ARG A 41 -43.48 15.75 25.60
C ARG A 41 -42.05 16.17 25.87
N LEU A 42 -41.51 15.78 27.01
CA LEU A 42 -40.09 16.07 27.33
C LEU A 42 -39.13 15.36 26.39
N THR A 43 -39.47 14.12 25.95
CA THR A 43 -38.69 13.36 24.98
C THR A 43 -38.64 14.07 23.62
N HIS A 44 -39.77 14.62 23.16
CA HIS A 44 -39.83 15.35 21.90
C HIS A 44 -38.99 16.63 21.93
N ILE A 45 -38.98 17.37 23.05
CA ILE A 45 -38.16 18.57 23.21
C ILE A 45 -36.66 18.22 23.14
N THR A 46 -36.24 17.15 23.83
CA THR A 46 -34.83 16.73 23.79
C THR A 46 -34.41 16.21 22.43
N PHE A 47 -35.27 15.49 21.71
CA PHE A 47 -35.02 15.10 20.31
C PHE A 47 -34.93 16.32 19.39
N GLY A 48 -35.79 17.31 19.56
CA GLY A 48 -35.73 18.58 18.81
C GLY A 48 -34.40 19.31 19.01
N ILE A 49 -33.92 19.40 20.25
CA ILE A 49 -32.60 19.99 20.57
C ILE A 49 -31.47 19.15 19.96
N LEU A 50 -31.54 17.82 20.04
CA LEU A 50 -30.54 16.94 19.45
C LEU A 50 -30.46 17.10 17.94
N ILE A 51 -31.59 17.18 17.24
CA ILE A 51 -31.68 17.44 15.80
C ILE A 51 -31.06 18.79 15.47
N ALA A 52 -31.37 19.85 16.22
CA ALA A 52 -30.79 21.15 16.01
C ALA A 52 -29.26 21.17 16.19
N LEU A 53 -28.74 20.45 17.18
CA LEU A 53 -27.29 20.28 17.40
C LEU A 53 -26.62 19.50 16.28
N VAL A 54 -27.27 18.46 15.74
CA VAL A 54 -26.76 17.70 14.60
C VAL A 54 -26.72 18.56 13.34
N ILE A 55 -27.78 19.31 13.05
CA ILE A 55 -27.82 20.25 11.90
C ILE A 55 -26.72 21.32 12.07
N TYR A 56 -26.56 21.86 13.26
CA TYR A 56 -25.49 22.83 13.55
C TYR A 56 -24.09 22.22 13.35
N ALA A 57 -23.84 20.98 13.82
CA ALA A 57 -22.57 20.29 13.66
C ALA A 57 -22.25 20.01 12.18
N ILE A 58 -23.27 19.61 11.38
CA ILE A 58 -23.14 19.44 9.95
C ILE A 58 -22.83 20.78 9.27
N GLY A 59 -23.55 21.85 9.63
CA GLY A 59 -23.33 23.21 9.10
C GLY A 59 -21.94 23.76 9.45
N LYS A 60 -21.47 23.55 10.68
CA LYS A 60 -20.13 23.94 11.13
C LYS A 60 -19.05 23.14 10.38
N GLY A 61 -19.23 21.85 10.21
CA GLY A 61 -18.33 21.01 9.41
C GLY A 61 -18.27 21.44 7.95
N PHE A 62 -19.40 21.91 7.40
CA PHE A 62 -19.48 22.49 6.08
C PHE A 62 -18.67 23.79 5.94
N TYR A 63 -18.75 24.66 6.95
CA TYR A 63 -18.07 25.97 6.96
C TYR A 63 -16.55 25.85 7.20
N GLN A 64 -16.12 24.95 8.06
CA GLN A 64 -14.70 24.82 8.46
C GLN A 64 -13.85 24.03 7.49
N ASN A 65 -14.41 23.17 6.65
CA ASN A 65 -13.63 22.23 5.83
C ASN A 65 -14.08 22.23 4.38
N GLN A 66 -13.64 23.28 3.66
CA GLN A 66 -13.95 23.52 2.26
C GLN A 66 -13.75 22.29 1.34
N ARG A 67 -14.81 21.92 0.64
CA ARG A 67 -14.92 21.14 -0.61
C ARG A 67 -14.44 19.67 -0.64
N GLN A 68 -13.37 19.25 0.04
CA GLN A 68 -12.91 17.86 -0.07
C GLN A 68 -13.66 16.89 0.86
N HIS A 69 -13.93 17.30 2.10
CA HIS A 69 -14.68 16.47 3.05
C HIS A 69 -16.18 16.38 2.74
N LEU A 70 -16.73 17.34 2.02
CA LEU A 70 -18.16 17.36 1.69
C LEU A 70 -18.54 16.23 0.74
N LYS A 71 -17.72 15.98 -0.30
CA LYS A 71 -17.93 14.87 -1.23
C LYS A 71 -17.77 13.53 -0.53
N HIS A 72 -16.87 13.46 0.46
CA HIS A 72 -16.55 12.23 1.16
C HIS A 72 -17.66 11.76 2.12
N ASN A 73 -18.47 12.68 2.67
CA ASN A 73 -19.53 12.38 3.65
C ASN A 73 -20.95 12.74 3.15
N LEU A 74 -21.12 12.93 1.86
CA LEU A 74 -22.39 13.39 1.30
C LEU A 74 -23.57 12.47 1.64
N TYR A 75 -23.43 11.18 1.42
CA TYR A 75 -24.51 10.19 1.66
C TYR A 75 -24.82 10.05 3.14
N HIS A 76 -23.81 10.06 4.02
CA HIS A 76 -23.97 10.07 5.46
C HIS A 76 -24.78 11.29 5.92
N ASN A 77 -24.40 12.48 5.50
CA ASN A 77 -25.10 13.72 5.86
C ASN A 77 -26.56 13.73 5.33
N LEU A 78 -26.75 13.23 4.10
CA LEU A 78 -28.08 13.11 3.50
C LEU A 78 -28.94 12.10 4.27
N GLY A 79 -28.39 10.97 4.69
CA GLY A 79 -29.06 9.96 5.52
C GLY A 79 -29.50 10.54 6.86
N ILE A 80 -28.63 11.31 7.54
CA ILE A 80 -28.98 11.98 8.80
C ILE A 80 -30.12 13.01 8.57
N LEU A 81 -30.10 13.77 7.49
CA LEU A 81 -31.17 14.71 7.17
C LEU A 81 -32.50 14.00 6.94
N CYS A 82 -32.52 12.86 6.24
CA CYS A 82 -33.72 12.05 6.05
C CYS A 82 -34.26 11.53 7.38
N LEU A 83 -33.38 11.05 8.26
CA LEU A 83 -33.78 10.60 9.59
C LEU A 83 -34.37 11.73 10.43
N CYS A 84 -33.71 12.87 10.49
CA CYS A 84 -34.19 14.05 11.23
C CYS A 84 -35.53 14.55 10.69
N PHE A 85 -35.72 14.52 9.38
CA PHE A 85 -37.00 14.91 8.75
C PHE A 85 -38.13 13.95 9.11
N GLY A 86 -37.89 12.62 9.10
CA GLY A 86 -38.86 11.63 9.52
C GLY A 86 -39.31 11.80 10.99
N VAL A 87 -38.36 12.01 11.89
CA VAL A 87 -38.65 12.28 13.31
C VAL A 87 -39.45 13.57 13.49
N LEU A 88 -39.09 14.64 12.79
CA LEU A 88 -39.81 15.92 12.85
C LEU A 88 -41.26 15.77 12.37
N LEU A 89 -41.49 15.00 11.32
CA LEU A 89 -42.81 14.78 10.74
C LEU A 89 -43.73 14.00 11.72
N ASP A 90 -43.20 12.96 12.35
CA ASP A 90 -43.92 12.18 13.36
C ASP A 90 -44.29 13.04 14.58
N ILE A 91 -43.36 13.93 15.03
CA ILE A 91 -43.62 14.87 16.12
C ILE A 91 -44.75 15.84 15.76
N LEU A 92 -44.70 16.43 14.54
CA LEU A 92 -45.76 17.36 14.08
C LEU A 92 -47.12 16.70 14.01
N LEU A 93 -47.21 15.48 13.43
CA LEU A 93 -48.46 14.73 13.33
C LEU A 93 -49.02 14.36 14.68
N LEU A 94 -48.17 14.03 15.68
CA LEU A 94 -48.59 13.80 17.04
C LEU A 94 -49.18 15.07 17.67
N TRP A 95 -48.60 16.24 17.47
CA TRP A 95 -49.06 17.51 18.00
C TRP A 95 -50.41 17.96 17.41
N PHE A 96 -50.65 17.66 16.11
CA PHE A 96 -51.90 17.96 15.44
C PHE A 96 -53.00 16.88 15.60
N GLY A 97 -52.72 15.81 16.34
CA GLY A 97 -53.67 14.72 16.67
C GLY A 97 -54.14 13.92 15.45
N SER A 98 -53.34 13.93 14.36
CA SER A 98 -53.78 13.40 13.06
C SER A 98 -53.33 11.98 12.74
N ALA A 99 -52.55 11.30 13.62
CA ALA A 99 -51.96 10.00 13.30
C ALA A 99 -52.31 8.90 14.29
N PRO A 100 -52.83 7.75 13.85
CA PRO A 100 -53.01 6.56 14.68
C PRO A 100 -51.70 5.84 15.01
N GLU A 101 -50.61 6.04 14.23
CA GLU A 101 -49.29 5.46 14.45
C GLU A 101 -48.22 6.54 14.54
N THR A 102 -47.51 6.62 15.67
CA THR A 102 -46.61 7.74 16.06
C THR A 102 -45.16 7.56 15.61
N SER A 103 -44.84 6.64 14.71
CA SER A 103 -43.47 6.33 14.33
C SER A 103 -43.27 5.90 12.88
N PHE A 104 -44.25 6.12 12.00
CA PHE A 104 -44.22 5.65 10.62
C PHE A 104 -43.06 6.34 9.82
N PHE A 105 -42.99 7.65 9.86
CA PHE A 105 -42.01 8.41 9.11
C PHE A 105 -40.61 8.26 9.69
N THR A 106 -40.48 8.09 11.01
CA THR A 106 -39.19 7.77 11.67
C THR A 106 -38.66 6.43 11.14
N ARG A 107 -39.47 5.39 10.98
CA ARG A 107 -39.04 4.10 10.42
C ARG A 107 -38.52 4.22 9.00
N ILE A 108 -39.21 5.02 8.16
CA ILE A 108 -38.75 5.31 6.80
C ILE A 108 -37.41 6.06 6.85
N GLY A 109 -37.27 7.06 7.72
CA GLY A 109 -36.04 7.82 7.91
C GLY A 109 -34.86 6.93 8.32
N VAL A 110 -35.09 5.99 9.25
CA VAL A 110 -34.08 5.00 9.64
C VAL A 110 -33.66 4.11 8.47
N LEU A 111 -34.64 3.61 7.70
CA LEU A 111 -34.35 2.78 6.52
C LEU A 111 -33.51 3.54 5.50
N MET A 112 -33.89 4.77 5.19
CA MET A 112 -33.13 5.64 4.27
C MET A 112 -31.73 5.95 4.79
N PHE A 113 -31.57 6.21 6.09
CA PHE A 113 -30.27 6.39 6.73
C PHE A 113 -29.38 5.15 6.56
N LEU A 114 -29.92 3.96 6.84
CA LEU A 114 -29.15 2.70 6.69
C LEU A 114 -28.74 2.44 5.24
N ILE A 115 -29.63 2.72 4.28
CA ILE A 115 -29.28 2.61 2.84
C ILE A 115 -28.15 3.58 2.48
N MET A 116 -28.24 4.85 2.91
CA MET A 116 -27.21 5.85 2.63
C MET A 116 -25.87 5.49 3.29
N GLU A 117 -25.89 4.96 4.51
CA GLU A 117 -24.69 4.44 5.17
C GLU A 117 -24.08 3.26 4.41
N ALA A 118 -24.89 2.31 3.97
CA ALA A 118 -24.41 1.17 3.18
C ALA A 118 -23.74 1.63 1.86
N VAL A 119 -24.37 2.58 1.16
CA VAL A 119 -23.81 3.19 -0.04
C VAL A 119 -22.48 3.91 0.28
N GLN A 120 -22.46 4.71 1.34
CA GLN A 120 -21.26 5.45 1.76
C GLN A 120 -20.09 4.51 2.07
N VAL A 121 -20.35 3.45 2.85
CA VAL A 121 -19.34 2.44 3.21
C VAL A 121 -18.83 1.73 1.97
N THR A 122 -19.73 1.32 1.07
CA THR A 122 -19.35 0.64 -0.18
C THR A 122 -18.47 1.53 -1.06
N LEU A 123 -18.83 2.80 -1.23
CA LEU A 123 -18.02 3.75 -2.00
C LEU A 123 -16.64 3.99 -1.37
N ARG A 124 -16.56 4.08 -0.03
CA ARG A 124 -15.27 4.20 0.68
C ARG A 124 -14.39 2.97 0.49
N LEU A 125 -14.97 1.78 0.59
CA LEU A 125 -14.23 0.54 0.37
C LEU A 125 -13.69 0.46 -1.06
N MET A 126 -14.50 0.84 -2.06
CA MET A 126 -14.07 0.87 -3.45
C MET A 126 -12.91 1.86 -3.69
N THR A 127 -13.01 3.09 -3.16
CA THR A 127 -11.94 4.10 -3.31
C THR A 127 -10.66 3.65 -2.64
N ASN A 128 -10.71 3.15 -1.40
CA ASN A 128 -9.54 2.66 -0.69
C ASN A 128 -8.89 1.46 -1.41
N TYR A 129 -9.70 0.56 -1.96
CA TYR A 129 -9.19 -0.56 -2.75
C TYR A 129 -8.46 -0.08 -4.02
N GLN A 130 -9.06 0.86 -4.76
CA GLN A 130 -8.43 1.44 -5.97
C GLN A 130 -7.13 2.19 -5.64
N GLU A 131 -7.09 2.94 -4.55
CA GLU A 131 -5.88 3.62 -4.09
C GLU A 131 -4.78 2.60 -3.70
N GLY A 132 -5.15 1.53 -3.00
CA GLY A 132 -4.23 0.45 -2.66
C GLY A 132 -3.61 -0.22 -3.89
N VAL A 133 -4.44 -0.59 -4.87
CA VAL A 133 -3.96 -1.17 -6.14
C VAL A 133 -3.08 -0.18 -6.90
N ARG A 134 -3.48 1.10 -6.95
CA ARG A 134 -2.69 2.15 -7.61
C ARG A 134 -1.32 2.35 -6.95
N MET A 135 -1.27 2.37 -5.62
CA MET A 135 -0.01 2.48 -4.86
C MET A 135 0.91 1.28 -5.09
N GLN A 136 0.35 0.06 -5.13
CA GLN A 136 1.11 -1.14 -5.47
C GLN A 136 1.69 -1.10 -6.88
N LEU A 137 0.89 -0.66 -7.86
CA LEU A 137 1.34 -0.51 -9.24
C LEU A 137 2.44 0.55 -9.36
N LEU A 138 2.26 1.72 -8.74
CA LEU A 138 3.25 2.79 -8.72
C LEU A 138 4.56 2.33 -8.05
N SER A 139 4.47 1.62 -6.93
CA SER A 139 5.62 1.04 -6.25
C SER A 139 6.33 0.02 -7.15
N ARG A 140 5.58 -0.87 -7.83
CA ARG A 140 6.17 -1.84 -8.76
C ARG A 140 6.89 -1.15 -9.91
N LEU A 141 6.28 -0.14 -10.54
CA LEU A 141 6.89 0.63 -11.62
C LEU A 141 8.12 1.43 -11.16
N ALA A 142 8.10 1.93 -9.93
CA ALA A 142 9.22 2.72 -9.38
C ALA A 142 10.42 1.85 -8.99
N TYR A 143 10.21 0.60 -8.55
CA TYR A 143 11.24 -0.21 -7.91
C TYR A 143 11.58 -1.53 -8.61
N ARG A 144 10.82 -1.93 -9.65
CA ARG A 144 11.09 -3.15 -10.43
C ARG A 144 11.39 -2.86 -11.89
N ASP A 145 12.17 -3.76 -12.49
CA ASP A 145 12.44 -3.75 -13.93
C ASP A 145 11.27 -4.39 -14.69
N GLY A 146 10.78 -3.70 -15.72
CA GLY A 146 9.59 -4.12 -16.46
C GLY A 146 9.79 -5.38 -17.33
N LEU A 147 11.03 -5.77 -17.64
CA LEU A 147 11.32 -6.95 -18.45
C LEU A 147 11.53 -8.20 -17.59
N THR A 148 12.20 -8.05 -16.44
CA THR A 148 12.71 -9.17 -15.63
C THR A 148 12.01 -9.33 -14.29
N ASP A 149 11.21 -8.34 -13.86
CA ASP A 149 10.61 -8.24 -12.51
C ASP A 149 11.62 -8.24 -11.34
N LEU A 150 12.92 -8.21 -11.61
CA LEU A 150 13.94 -7.97 -10.60
C LEU A 150 13.82 -6.53 -10.07
N LEU A 151 14.49 -6.24 -8.97
CA LEU A 151 14.64 -4.87 -8.51
C LEU A 151 15.40 -4.03 -9.55
N ASN A 152 14.98 -2.79 -9.77
CA ASN A 152 15.57 -1.92 -10.77
C ASN A 152 16.76 -1.09 -10.22
N ARG A 153 17.34 -0.26 -11.08
CA ARG A 153 18.44 0.64 -10.72
C ARG A 153 18.11 1.60 -9.58
N THR A 154 16.87 2.09 -9.49
CA THR A 154 16.44 2.97 -8.40
C THR A 154 16.51 2.25 -7.06
N SER A 155 15.98 1.03 -6.99
CA SER A 155 16.05 0.17 -5.80
C SER A 155 17.50 -0.13 -5.38
N TYR A 156 18.37 -0.38 -6.34
CA TYR A 156 19.81 -0.61 -6.10
C TYR A 156 20.47 0.63 -5.48
N MET A 157 20.25 1.81 -6.06
CA MET A 157 20.85 3.06 -5.57
C MET A 157 20.35 3.45 -4.17
N GLU A 158 19.09 3.20 -3.87
CA GLU A 158 18.54 3.42 -2.52
C GLU A 158 19.13 2.44 -1.50
N GLU A 159 19.29 1.18 -1.88
CA GLU A 159 19.89 0.18 -1.00
C GLU A 159 21.37 0.49 -0.71
N LEU A 160 22.16 0.91 -1.70
CA LEU A 160 23.52 1.35 -1.49
C LEU A 160 23.62 2.51 -0.50
N LYS A 161 22.78 3.54 -0.67
CA LYS A 161 22.73 4.67 0.27
C LYS A 161 22.36 4.23 1.68
N ARG A 162 21.40 3.30 1.81
CA ARG A 162 20.98 2.76 3.10
C ARG A 162 22.11 2.00 3.80
N LEU A 163 22.86 1.20 3.05
CA LEU A 163 23.99 0.42 3.57
C LEU A 163 25.15 1.33 3.99
N ASP A 164 25.47 2.32 3.19
CA ASP A 164 26.51 3.31 3.50
C ASP A 164 26.18 4.07 4.81
N ALA A 165 24.93 4.50 4.96
CA ALA A 165 24.47 5.19 6.17
C ALA A 165 24.40 4.28 7.40
N SER A 166 24.14 2.98 7.23
CA SER A 166 23.97 2.02 8.34
C SER A 166 25.28 1.52 8.92
N HIS A 167 26.44 1.84 8.32
CA HIS A 167 27.75 1.29 8.67
C HIS A 167 27.71 -0.24 8.79
N ASN A 168 27.04 -0.91 7.85
CA ASN A 168 26.94 -2.35 7.83
C ASN A 168 28.28 -2.95 7.39
N PHE A 169 28.83 -3.85 8.21
CA PHE A 169 30.17 -4.41 8.01
C PHE A 169 30.16 -5.77 7.31
N HIS A 170 29.01 -6.26 6.90
CA HIS A 170 28.88 -7.51 6.14
C HIS A 170 28.08 -7.24 4.89
N VAL A 171 28.76 -6.98 3.79
CA VAL A 171 28.15 -6.77 2.48
C VAL A 171 28.93 -7.54 1.44
N LEU A 172 28.23 -8.36 0.66
CA LEU A 172 28.74 -8.97 -0.56
C LEU A 172 28.00 -8.36 -1.75
N LEU A 173 28.77 -7.80 -2.68
CA LEU A 173 28.26 -7.20 -3.91
C LEU A 173 28.88 -7.88 -5.11
N ALA A 174 28.05 -8.38 -6.05
CA ALA A 174 28.50 -8.95 -7.30
C ALA A 174 27.85 -8.22 -8.48
N LEU A 175 28.64 -7.88 -9.48
CA LEU A 175 28.22 -7.28 -10.74
C LEU A 175 28.31 -8.32 -11.86
N TYR A 176 27.33 -8.31 -12.73
CA TYR A 176 27.21 -9.22 -13.87
C TYR A 176 26.96 -8.44 -15.15
N ASP A 177 27.55 -8.90 -16.23
CA ASP A 177 27.35 -8.37 -17.57
C ASP A 177 27.09 -9.55 -18.54
N VAL A 178 25.96 -9.52 -19.24
CA VAL A 178 25.56 -10.60 -20.17
C VAL A 178 26.35 -10.48 -21.46
N ASN A 179 27.12 -11.52 -21.79
CA ASN A 179 27.93 -11.53 -22.99
C ASN A 179 27.07 -11.69 -24.25
N SER A 180 27.57 -11.10 -25.37
CA SER A 180 27.00 -11.25 -26.73
C SER A 180 25.56 -10.76 -26.88
N LEU A 181 24.93 -10.07 -25.91
CA LEU A 181 23.57 -9.56 -26.03
C LEU A 181 23.40 -8.67 -27.27
N LYS A 182 24.37 -7.79 -27.57
CA LYS A 182 24.31 -6.94 -28.73
C LYS A 182 24.29 -7.76 -30.03
N TYR A 183 25.12 -8.79 -30.13
CA TYR A 183 25.14 -9.68 -31.29
C TYR A 183 23.80 -10.39 -31.51
N VAL A 184 23.21 -10.92 -30.43
CA VAL A 184 21.89 -11.57 -30.46
C VAL A 184 20.81 -10.58 -30.94
N ASN A 185 20.82 -9.35 -30.38
CA ASN A 185 19.86 -8.33 -30.80
C ASN A 185 20.00 -7.93 -32.27
N ASP A 186 21.24 -7.66 -32.69
CA ASP A 186 21.53 -7.18 -34.05
C ASP A 186 21.25 -8.26 -35.11
N THR A 187 21.43 -9.56 -34.78
CA THR A 187 21.29 -10.68 -35.70
C THR A 187 19.88 -11.31 -35.69
N TYR A 188 19.26 -11.44 -34.48
CA TYR A 188 18.02 -12.21 -34.29
C TYR A 188 16.87 -11.36 -33.76
N GLY A 189 17.12 -10.05 -33.57
CA GLY A 189 16.13 -9.08 -33.09
C GLY A 189 15.99 -9.01 -31.57
N HIS A 190 15.39 -7.94 -31.13
CA HIS A 190 15.25 -7.60 -29.66
C HIS A 190 14.48 -8.66 -28.86
N GLN A 191 13.55 -9.40 -29.51
CA GLN A 191 12.81 -10.45 -28.81
C GLN A 191 13.73 -11.59 -28.32
N SER A 192 14.74 -11.97 -29.13
CA SER A 192 15.73 -12.99 -28.74
C SER A 192 16.65 -12.47 -27.60
N GLY A 193 17.02 -11.21 -27.67
CA GLY A 193 17.78 -10.59 -26.58
C GLY A 193 16.98 -10.44 -25.29
N ASP A 194 15.71 -10.08 -25.38
CA ASP A 194 14.81 -10.02 -24.23
C ASP A 194 14.65 -11.39 -23.55
N GLU A 195 14.54 -12.46 -24.34
CA GLU A 195 14.46 -13.83 -23.83
C GLU A 195 15.77 -14.22 -23.10
N MET A 196 16.92 -13.86 -23.69
CA MET A 196 18.23 -14.06 -23.06
C MET A 196 18.31 -13.35 -21.69
N ILE A 197 17.89 -12.10 -21.63
CA ILE A 197 17.87 -11.31 -20.41
C ILE A 197 16.93 -11.89 -19.36
N ARG A 198 15.70 -12.30 -19.74
CA ARG A 198 14.76 -12.99 -18.82
C ARG A 198 15.37 -14.26 -18.26
N ARG A 199 15.99 -15.08 -19.13
CA ARG A 199 16.64 -16.33 -18.71
C ARG A 199 17.72 -16.09 -17.65
N VAL A 200 18.59 -15.10 -17.88
CA VAL A 200 19.61 -14.71 -16.89
C VAL A 200 18.97 -14.24 -15.58
N ALA A 201 17.96 -13.38 -15.64
CA ALA A 201 17.27 -12.85 -14.48
C ALA A 201 16.61 -13.94 -13.63
N ASP A 202 15.85 -14.84 -14.28
CA ASP A 202 15.14 -15.94 -13.64
C ASP A 202 16.13 -16.91 -12.97
N THR A 203 17.21 -17.25 -13.69
CA THR A 203 18.25 -18.16 -13.17
C THR A 203 19.00 -17.50 -12.00
N LEU A 204 19.33 -16.22 -12.10
CA LEU A 204 19.98 -15.46 -11.03
C LEU A 204 19.10 -15.41 -9.77
N SER A 205 17.83 -15.08 -9.94
CA SER A 205 16.87 -15.05 -8.83
C SER A 205 16.65 -16.42 -8.20
N ALA A 206 16.57 -17.47 -8.99
CA ALA A 206 16.36 -18.85 -8.52
C ALA A 206 17.51 -19.35 -7.65
N HIS A 207 18.76 -19.02 -8.01
CA HIS A 207 19.94 -19.50 -7.28
C HIS A 207 20.36 -18.58 -6.13
N LEU A 208 20.39 -17.28 -6.37
CA LEU A 208 20.93 -16.28 -5.43
C LEU A 208 19.86 -15.55 -4.62
N GLY A 209 18.59 -15.61 -5.02
CA GLY A 209 17.51 -14.87 -4.38
C GLY A 209 17.25 -15.23 -2.91
N SER A 210 17.62 -16.45 -2.47
CA SER A 210 17.56 -16.86 -1.07
C SER A 210 18.65 -16.24 -0.19
N LEU A 211 19.80 -15.89 -0.78
CA LEU A 211 20.96 -15.33 -0.10
C LEU A 211 20.97 -13.80 -0.08
N GLY A 212 20.28 -13.16 -1.03
CA GLY A 212 20.29 -11.71 -1.15
C GLY A 212 19.29 -11.18 -2.16
N LYS A 213 19.51 -9.94 -2.58
CA LYS A 213 18.65 -9.22 -3.54
C LYS A 213 19.32 -9.17 -4.92
N CYS A 214 18.52 -9.40 -5.96
CA CYS A 214 18.97 -9.31 -7.35
C CYS A 214 18.36 -8.06 -7.99
N TYR A 215 19.18 -7.34 -8.76
CA TYR A 215 18.82 -6.10 -9.42
C TYR A 215 19.21 -6.16 -10.89
N ARG A 216 18.44 -5.47 -11.73
CA ARG A 216 18.86 -5.13 -13.10
C ARG A 216 19.08 -3.63 -13.18
N ILE A 217 20.31 -3.20 -13.48
CA ILE A 217 20.71 -1.79 -13.44
C ILE A 217 20.95 -1.19 -14.82
N GLY A 218 21.10 -2.01 -15.83
CA GLY A 218 21.32 -1.64 -17.24
C GLY A 218 20.68 -2.61 -18.21
N GLY A 219 20.96 -2.47 -19.50
CA GLY A 219 20.45 -3.36 -20.53
C GLY A 219 20.87 -4.81 -20.32
N ASP A 220 22.15 -5.03 -20.10
CA ASP A 220 22.86 -6.31 -19.92
C ASP A 220 23.50 -6.45 -18.53
N GLU A 221 23.31 -5.46 -17.64
CA GLU A 221 23.96 -5.38 -16.35
C GLU A 221 23.04 -5.78 -15.20
N PHE A 222 23.50 -6.72 -14.37
CA PHE A 222 22.81 -7.17 -13.17
C PHE A 222 23.69 -6.99 -11.93
N VAL A 223 23.04 -6.89 -10.79
CA VAL A 223 23.71 -6.82 -9.48
C VAL A 223 23.08 -7.81 -8.54
N PHE A 224 23.92 -8.48 -7.78
CA PHE A 224 23.52 -9.23 -6.59
C PHE A 224 24.12 -8.56 -5.36
N LEU A 225 23.33 -8.44 -4.31
CA LEU A 225 23.72 -7.84 -3.05
C LEU A 225 23.19 -8.64 -1.88
N SER A 226 24.10 -9.09 -1.00
CA SER A 226 23.79 -9.78 0.24
C SER A 226 24.37 -9.03 1.44
N THR A 227 23.63 -9.05 2.55
CA THR A 227 24.06 -8.52 3.86
C THR A 227 24.20 -9.64 4.90
N VAL A 228 24.18 -10.89 4.47
CA VAL A 228 24.32 -12.06 5.32
C VAL A 228 25.79 -12.26 5.68
N SER A 229 26.08 -12.44 6.96
CA SER A 229 27.44 -12.70 7.44
C SER A 229 27.98 -14.01 6.88
N ASP A 230 29.27 -14.05 6.55
CA ASP A 230 29.98 -15.23 6.06
C ASP A 230 29.37 -15.89 4.81
N SER A 231 28.63 -15.09 4.01
CA SER A 231 27.93 -15.57 2.82
C SER A 231 28.85 -15.88 1.61
N GLU A 232 30.13 -15.54 1.67
CA GLU A 232 31.02 -15.66 0.49
C GLU A 232 31.18 -17.11 -0.01
N LYS A 233 31.35 -18.06 0.89
CA LYS A 233 31.49 -19.49 0.49
C LYS A 233 30.22 -20.04 -0.13
N GLU A 234 29.08 -19.67 0.45
CA GLU A 234 27.76 -20.06 -0.06
C GLU A 234 27.48 -19.38 -1.39
N PHE A 235 27.76 -18.09 -1.49
CA PHE A 235 27.67 -17.34 -2.73
C PHE A 235 28.48 -17.99 -3.86
N LEU A 236 29.76 -18.32 -3.63
CA LEU A 236 30.62 -18.94 -4.64
C LEU A 236 30.13 -20.33 -5.08
N LYS A 237 29.44 -21.05 -4.20
CA LYS A 237 28.77 -22.32 -4.56
C LYS A 237 27.55 -22.05 -5.46
N LEU A 238 26.64 -21.18 -5.01
CA LEU A 238 25.44 -20.83 -5.75
C LEU A 238 25.75 -20.15 -7.08
N GLN A 239 26.83 -19.39 -7.15
CA GLN A 239 27.34 -18.79 -8.38
C GLN A 239 27.73 -19.84 -9.42
N ARG A 240 28.41 -20.88 -9.04
CA ARG A 240 28.77 -22.00 -9.94
C ARG A 240 27.51 -22.73 -10.44
N ASP A 241 26.56 -22.96 -9.53
CA ASP A 241 25.30 -23.61 -9.86
C ASP A 241 24.47 -22.72 -10.83
N PHE A 242 24.48 -21.41 -10.63
CA PHE A 242 23.89 -20.42 -11.51
C PHE A 242 24.51 -20.46 -12.92
N GLU A 243 25.83 -20.37 -13.03
CA GLU A 243 26.53 -20.40 -14.34
C GLU A 243 26.26 -21.71 -15.09
N ALA A 244 26.28 -22.85 -14.40
CA ALA A 244 25.96 -24.14 -14.98
C ALA A 244 24.50 -24.26 -15.47
N SER A 245 23.58 -23.50 -14.86
CA SER A 245 22.13 -23.51 -15.15
C SER A 245 21.72 -22.55 -16.27
N LEU A 246 22.58 -21.64 -16.71
CA LEU A 246 22.26 -20.68 -17.80
C LEU A 246 21.95 -21.37 -19.12
N GLY A 247 22.70 -22.42 -19.46
CA GLY A 247 22.48 -23.24 -20.65
C GLY A 247 22.60 -22.48 -21.98
N THR A 248 21.73 -22.82 -22.93
CA THR A 248 21.71 -22.23 -24.27
C THR A 248 20.36 -21.57 -24.57
N LEU A 249 20.38 -20.52 -25.37
CA LEU A 249 19.20 -19.89 -25.96
C LEU A 249 18.93 -20.52 -27.35
N LYS A 250 17.70 -21.00 -27.56
CA LYS A 250 17.26 -21.42 -28.89
C LYS A 250 16.92 -20.20 -29.73
N LEU A 251 17.58 -20.06 -30.86
CA LEU A 251 17.40 -18.93 -31.75
C LEU A 251 16.35 -19.23 -32.84
N PRO A 252 15.78 -18.21 -33.51
CA PRO A 252 14.73 -18.38 -34.52
C PRO A 252 15.13 -19.24 -35.74
N ASP A 253 16.42 -19.33 -36.05
CA ASP A 253 16.96 -20.17 -37.12
C ASP A 253 17.17 -21.65 -36.73
N GLY A 254 16.81 -22.00 -35.46
CA GLY A 254 16.99 -23.33 -34.90
C GLY A 254 18.38 -23.60 -34.33
N SER A 255 19.31 -22.64 -34.41
CA SER A 255 20.62 -22.74 -33.76
C SER A 255 20.51 -22.49 -32.25
N GLU A 256 21.55 -22.88 -31.52
CA GLU A 256 21.64 -22.65 -30.08
C GLU A 256 22.81 -21.69 -29.76
N HIS A 257 22.56 -20.69 -28.95
CA HIS A 257 23.58 -19.74 -28.52
C HIS A 257 23.83 -19.90 -26.99
N PRO A 258 25.08 -20.13 -26.56
CA PRO A 258 25.38 -20.27 -25.14
C PRO A 258 25.14 -18.93 -24.42
N ILE A 259 24.45 -18.99 -23.26
CA ILE A 259 24.27 -17.84 -22.41
C ILE A 259 25.43 -17.81 -21.42
N THR A 260 26.25 -16.76 -21.48
CA THR A 260 27.36 -16.56 -20.58
C THR A 260 27.34 -15.16 -19.97
N VAL A 261 27.84 -15.02 -18.76
CA VAL A 261 27.93 -13.75 -18.03
C VAL A 261 29.37 -13.53 -17.55
N ALA A 262 29.86 -12.29 -17.66
CA ALA A 262 31.07 -11.87 -16.96
C ALA A 262 30.68 -11.44 -15.55
N MET A 263 31.42 -11.85 -14.51
CA MET A 263 31.12 -11.54 -13.13
C MET A 263 32.36 -11.04 -12.40
N GLY A 264 32.14 -10.04 -11.54
CA GLY A 264 33.10 -9.59 -10.52
C GLY A 264 32.43 -9.33 -9.20
N TYR A 265 33.06 -9.67 -8.09
CA TYR A 265 32.48 -9.45 -6.77
C TYR A 265 33.48 -8.83 -5.80
N SER A 266 32.93 -8.17 -4.77
CA SER A 266 33.64 -7.57 -3.65
C SER A 266 32.93 -7.90 -2.34
N VAL A 267 33.70 -8.04 -1.26
CA VAL A 267 33.17 -8.34 0.08
C VAL A 267 33.66 -7.28 1.06
N LEU A 268 32.74 -6.73 1.84
CA LEU A 268 33.02 -5.88 2.98
C LEU A 268 32.91 -6.70 4.26
N THR A 269 33.96 -6.63 5.09
CA THR A 269 33.99 -7.27 6.40
C THR A 269 34.46 -6.30 7.48
N HIS A 270 34.23 -6.62 8.74
CA HIS A 270 34.71 -5.81 9.88
C HIS A 270 36.22 -5.50 9.86
N THR A 271 37.02 -6.36 9.23
CA THR A 271 38.48 -6.23 9.19
C THR A 271 38.97 -5.29 8.10
N MET A 272 38.12 -4.91 7.17
CA MET A 272 38.45 -4.03 6.04
C MET A 272 37.33 -3.00 5.82
N PRO A 273 37.26 -1.93 6.64
CA PRO A 273 36.27 -0.87 6.44
C PRO A 273 36.56 -0.16 5.12
N ARG A 274 35.63 -0.18 4.20
CA ARG A 274 35.68 0.48 2.88
C ARG A 274 34.34 1.20 2.64
N SER A 275 34.35 2.17 1.71
CA SER A 275 33.10 2.75 1.24
C SER A 275 32.37 1.81 0.29
N MET A 276 31.05 1.98 0.15
CA MET A 276 30.27 1.24 -0.84
C MET A 276 30.76 1.53 -2.27
N ASP A 277 31.22 2.74 -2.53
CA ASP A 277 31.79 3.13 -3.84
C ASP A 277 33.08 2.35 -4.16
N ASP A 278 33.95 2.11 -3.18
CA ASP A 278 35.15 1.31 -3.38
C ASP A 278 34.83 -0.14 -3.69
N MET A 279 33.80 -0.70 -3.03
CA MET A 279 33.32 -2.05 -3.32
C MET A 279 32.80 -2.18 -4.74
N VAL A 280 31.98 -1.22 -5.17
CA VAL A 280 31.44 -1.19 -6.54
C VAL A 280 32.57 -1.13 -7.56
N ARG A 281 33.56 -0.24 -7.37
CA ARG A 281 34.74 -0.13 -8.25
C ARG A 281 35.55 -1.42 -8.32
N GLU A 282 35.75 -2.09 -7.18
CA GLU A 282 36.50 -3.37 -7.15
C GLU A 282 35.74 -4.46 -7.89
N ALA A 283 34.42 -4.59 -7.68
CA ALA A 283 33.61 -5.58 -8.37
C ALA A 283 33.57 -5.31 -9.89
N ASP A 284 33.42 -4.04 -10.28
CA ASP A 284 33.43 -3.62 -11.69
C ASP A 284 34.78 -3.94 -12.37
N ALA A 285 35.90 -3.64 -11.74
CA ALA A 285 37.23 -3.97 -12.27
C ALA A 285 37.39 -5.48 -12.51
N LYS A 286 36.96 -6.31 -11.56
CA LYS A 286 37.01 -7.78 -11.66
C LYS A 286 36.07 -8.30 -12.78
N MET A 287 34.88 -7.74 -12.89
CA MET A 287 33.91 -8.08 -13.96
C MET A 287 34.50 -7.75 -15.34
N TYR A 288 35.11 -6.56 -15.47
CA TYR A 288 35.75 -6.14 -16.72
C TYR A 288 36.91 -7.06 -17.10
N GLU A 289 37.75 -7.47 -16.16
CA GLU A 289 38.81 -8.45 -16.39
C GLU A 289 38.26 -9.81 -16.83
N ALA A 290 37.17 -10.30 -16.19
CA ALA A 290 36.50 -11.52 -16.59
C ALA A 290 35.96 -11.40 -18.04
N LYS A 291 35.32 -10.29 -18.37
CA LYS A 291 34.83 -10.01 -19.75
C LYS A 291 35.93 -10.00 -20.79
N ARG A 292 37.11 -9.46 -20.48
CA ARG A 292 38.28 -9.48 -21.36
C ARG A 292 38.81 -10.88 -21.60
N ARG A 293 38.94 -11.72 -20.56
CA ARG A 293 39.38 -13.12 -20.69
C ARG A 293 38.43 -13.93 -21.58
N MET A 294 37.14 -13.82 -21.35
CA MET A 294 36.14 -14.53 -22.16
C MET A 294 36.15 -14.12 -23.64
N LYS A 295 36.54 -12.86 -23.96
CA LYS A 295 36.70 -12.41 -25.36
C LYS A 295 37.96 -12.92 -26.05
N THR A 296 38.99 -13.29 -25.29
CA THR A 296 40.25 -13.83 -25.86
C THR A 296 40.21 -15.34 -26.03
N GLU A 297 39.30 -16.03 -25.38
CA GLU A 297 39.10 -17.49 -25.45
C GLU A 297 38.11 -17.93 -26.50
N ASN A 298 37.32 -17.00 -27.06
CA ASN A 298 36.38 -17.17 -28.18
C ASN A 298 36.94 -16.54 -29.46
#